data_9a6737c092f95e42f00aa2f7971fde92
#
_entry.id   9a6737c092f95e42f00aa2f7971fde92
#
_cell.length_a   1.000
_cell.length_b   1.000
_cell.length_c   1.000
_cell.angle_alpha   90.00
_cell.angle_beta   90.00
_cell.angle_gamma   90.00
#
_symmetry.space_group_name_H-M   'P 1'
#
loop_
_entity.id
_entity.type
_entity.pdbx_description
1 polymer ?
#
loop_
_entity_poly.entity_id
_entity_poly.type
_entity_poly.pdbx_seq_one_letter_code
_entity_poly.pdbx_strand_id
1 'polypeptide(L)'
;MQITRVLLLPFSLLALCGSAQTLSITHARVIDTITGQIRRDTTVVIDGNRIARIDPSSKSVPKAAKIINAHGQYLIPGLWDMHTHVYFDRTAADGDDLILPLFIANGITGIRDMGSKLDAVLNARDGVASHRLFGPRMIVSGPMLDGPKSQYKAAIPITTPEDGRKAVDLLKNRGVNFIKVQSGVPREAYFAIADESKRVGIPFEGHVPDAIRASEAISSGQRTFEHLIGIFEASSPDETGYLTGKKSPGLFLASYDPAREATIIELLAKQHVWQCPTLYWERGQWLVDVIDYSKDPDLAYAAHTWVDKLWPQSQQSILKSLDTDPVAIRERFVSHELDVVRKLHTAGVPFLAGTDTPAGVDVIPGISLHLELQRFVAAGFTPLQALQTATLNPAQFYNKLDEYGTIQAGRLADLLLLKANPLTDIANTRSITAVIADGRYLSQGDLNRLRSRLRRSAVMK
;
A
#
# COMPACT_ATOMS: atom_id res chain seq x y z
N MET A 1 27.50 30.81 -39.39
CA MET A 1 26.54 30.12 -38.54
C MET A 1 27.12 28.74 -38.19
N GLN A 2 27.88 28.67 -37.10
CA GLN A 2 28.56 27.45 -36.67
C GLN A 2 27.63 26.66 -35.76
N ILE A 3 27.30 25.44 -36.18
CA ILE A 3 26.48 24.49 -35.41
C ILE A 3 27.43 23.69 -34.50
N THR A 4 27.41 23.99 -33.22
CA THR A 4 28.17 23.24 -32.21
C THR A 4 27.43 21.91 -31.94
N ARG A 5 27.98 20.80 -32.38
CA ARG A 5 27.53 19.45 -32.06
C ARG A 5 27.96 19.12 -30.64
N VAL A 6 26.98 18.99 -29.76
CA VAL A 6 27.15 18.42 -28.41
C VAL A 6 27.25 16.90 -28.57
N LEU A 7 28.43 16.33 -28.33
CA LEU A 7 28.63 14.90 -28.23
C LEU A 7 28.05 14.42 -26.89
N LEU A 8 26.91 13.72 -26.94
CA LEU A 8 26.43 12.89 -25.87
C LEU A 8 27.26 11.61 -25.81
N LEU A 9 28.14 11.53 -24.81
CA LEU A 9 28.82 10.28 -24.47
C LEU A 9 27.81 9.31 -23.84
N PRO A 10 27.71 8.07 -24.34
CA PRO A 10 26.90 7.05 -23.70
C PRO A 10 27.58 6.65 -22.39
N PHE A 11 26.90 6.90 -21.27
CA PHE A 11 27.27 6.36 -19.96
C PHE A 11 27.03 4.84 -20.01
N SER A 12 28.05 4.08 -20.34
CA SER A 12 28.06 2.63 -20.20
C SER A 12 27.97 2.32 -18.70
N LEU A 13 26.79 1.97 -18.21
CA LEU A 13 26.65 1.27 -16.94
C LEU A 13 27.31 -0.10 -17.15
N LEU A 14 28.55 -0.23 -16.69
CA LEU A 14 29.14 -1.53 -16.43
C LEU A 14 28.21 -2.27 -15.45
N ALA A 15 27.52 -3.28 -15.95
CA ALA A 15 26.89 -4.30 -15.13
C ALA A 15 28.03 -5.03 -14.39
N LEU A 16 28.37 -4.53 -13.21
CA LEU A 16 29.14 -5.29 -12.25
C LEU A 16 28.26 -6.48 -11.84
N CYS A 17 28.50 -7.63 -12.49
CA CYS A 17 28.22 -8.92 -11.88
C CYS A 17 29.09 -9.02 -10.62
N GLY A 18 28.74 -8.28 -9.57
CA GLY A 18 29.32 -8.41 -8.26
C GLY A 18 28.86 -9.74 -7.70
N SER A 19 29.81 -10.63 -7.37
CA SER A 19 29.56 -11.75 -6.47
C SER A 19 28.68 -11.26 -5.32
N ALA A 20 27.58 -11.98 -5.03
CA ALA A 20 26.65 -11.64 -3.98
C ALA A 20 27.44 -11.37 -2.70
N GLN A 21 27.50 -10.10 -2.28
CA GLN A 21 28.31 -9.70 -1.13
C GLN A 21 27.57 -10.16 0.14
N THR A 22 28.17 -11.04 0.92
CA THR A 22 27.65 -11.41 2.24
C THR A 22 27.62 -10.17 3.14
N LEU A 23 26.48 -9.90 3.76
CA LEU A 23 26.28 -8.79 4.70
C LEU A 23 25.98 -9.36 6.09
N SER A 24 26.57 -8.81 7.13
CA SER A 24 26.29 -9.18 8.53
C SER A 24 25.86 -7.95 9.33
N ILE A 25 24.61 -7.95 9.82
CA ILE A 25 24.08 -6.92 10.71
C ILE A 25 24.26 -7.46 12.14
N THR A 26 25.19 -6.89 12.90
CA THR A 26 25.55 -7.35 14.25
C THR A 26 24.95 -6.45 15.32
N HIS A 27 24.80 -6.98 16.54
CA HIS A 27 24.29 -6.26 17.71
C HIS A 27 22.92 -5.60 17.49
N ALA A 28 22.03 -6.25 16.69
CA ALA A 28 20.67 -5.81 16.46
C ALA A 28 19.71 -6.27 17.57
N ARG A 29 18.62 -5.54 17.75
CA ARG A 29 17.41 -5.98 18.45
C ARG A 29 16.41 -6.42 17.40
N VAL A 30 16.35 -7.73 17.14
CA VAL A 30 15.46 -8.29 16.13
C VAL A 30 14.05 -8.45 16.70
N ILE A 31 13.08 -7.78 16.09
CA ILE A 31 11.66 -7.91 16.46
C ILE A 31 11.05 -9.10 15.70
N ASP A 32 10.50 -10.02 16.47
CA ASP A 32 9.66 -11.08 15.95
C ASP A 32 8.25 -10.52 15.72
N THR A 33 7.85 -10.38 14.46
CA THR A 33 6.56 -9.80 14.08
C THR A 33 5.37 -10.73 14.37
N ILE A 34 5.59 -12.00 14.67
CA ILE A 34 4.54 -12.93 15.09
C ILE A 34 4.19 -12.71 16.56
N THR A 35 5.20 -12.67 17.42
CA THR A 35 5.02 -12.71 18.88
C THR A 35 5.26 -11.38 19.58
N GLY A 36 5.92 -10.43 18.92
CA GLY A 36 6.39 -9.17 19.52
C GLY A 36 7.64 -9.33 20.38
N GLN A 37 8.20 -10.53 20.50
CA GLN A 37 9.44 -10.73 21.25
C GLN A 37 10.61 -10.02 20.58
N ILE A 38 11.51 -9.48 21.40
CA ILE A 38 12.72 -8.78 20.95
C ILE A 38 13.94 -9.65 21.30
N ARG A 39 14.55 -10.24 20.27
CA ARG A 39 15.84 -10.92 20.42
C ARG A 39 16.94 -9.88 20.45
N ARG A 40 17.59 -9.73 21.60
CA ARG A 40 18.66 -8.74 21.81
C ARG A 40 19.99 -9.30 21.35
N ASP A 41 20.92 -8.40 21.06
CA ASP A 41 22.31 -8.72 20.69
C ASP A 41 22.43 -9.84 19.64
N THR A 42 21.69 -9.65 18.55
CA THR A 42 21.52 -10.64 17.49
C THR A 42 22.27 -10.23 16.25
N THR A 43 22.93 -11.19 15.59
CA THR A 43 23.52 -11.04 14.26
C THR A 43 22.64 -11.69 13.22
N VAL A 44 22.31 -10.94 12.17
CA VAL A 44 21.62 -11.43 10.99
C VAL A 44 22.60 -11.44 9.82
N VAL A 45 22.88 -12.62 9.28
CA VAL A 45 23.74 -12.81 8.13
C VAL A 45 22.88 -12.93 6.87
N ILE A 46 23.20 -12.13 5.87
CA ILE A 46 22.53 -12.08 4.58
C ILE A 46 23.51 -12.53 3.52
N ASP A 47 23.08 -13.45 2.66
CA ASP A 47 23.81 -13.92 1.49
C ASP A 47 22.95 -13.69 0.25
N GLY A 48 23.46 -12.88 -0.68
CA GLY A 48 22.66 -12.40 -1.79
C GLY A 48 21.45 -11.60 -1.31
N ASN A 49 20.25 -12.05 -1.68
CA ASN A 49 19.00 -11.42 -1.28
C ASN A 49 18.23 -12.20 -0.19
N ARG A 50 18.91 -13.16 0.52
CA ARG A 50 18.25 -13.97 1.55
C ARG A 50 18.98 -13.91 2.88
N ILE A 51 18.22 -14.06 3.95
CA ILE A 51 18.74 -14.25 5.30
C ILE A 51 19.30 -15.67 5.38
N ALA A 52 20.64 -15.78 5.47
CA ALA A 52 21.31 -17.08 5.55
C ALA A 52 21.19 -17.70 6.95
N ARG A 53 21.39 -16.88 8.00
CA ARG A 53 21.30 -17.34 9.40
C ARG A 53 21.09 -16.19 10.38
N ILE A 54 20.65 -16.54 11.57
CA ILE A 54 20.44 -15.61 12.69
C ILE A 54 21.06 -16.22 13.93
N ASP A 55 22.01 -15.51 14.52
CA ASP A 55 22.82 -16.01 15.65
C ASP A 55 22.93 -14.95 16.77
N PRO A 56 23.27 -15.35 17.99
CA PRO A 56 23.81 -14.41 18.98
C PRO A 56 25.08 -13.72 18.45
N SER A 57 25.25 -12.41 18.74
CA SER A 57 26.40 -11.62 18.22
C SER A 57 27.76 -12.08 18.76
N SER A 58 27.79 -12.93 19.75
CA SER A 58 29.02 -13.59 20.24
C SER A 58 29.59 -14.63 19.27
N LYS A 59 28.79 -15.10 18.29
CA LYS A 59 29.28 -16.01 17.25
C LYS A 59 30.07 -15.28 16.19
N SER A 60 31.03 -15.94 15.56
CA SER A 60 31.84 -15.39 14.48
C SER A 60 30.99 -15.08 13.23
N VAL A 61 31.28 -13.94 12.61
CA VAL A 61 30.71 -13.57 11.29
C VAL A 61 31.59 -14.11 10.16
N PRO A 62 31.05 -14.35 8.95
CA PRO A 62 31.84 -14.73 7.78
C PRO A 62 32.96 -13.72 7.50
N LYS A 63 34.22 -14.16 7.25
CA LYS A 63 35.35 -13.27 6.98
C LYS A 63 35.19 -12.36 5.77
N ALA A 64 34.41 -12.79 4.76
CA ALA A 64 34.12 -12.02 3.54
C ALA A 64 32.92 -11.07 3.68
N ALA A 65 32.25 -11.02 4.84
CA ALA A 65 31.06 -10.23 5.02
C ALA A 65 31.37 -8.74 5.23
N LYS A 66 30.58 -7.87 4.62
CA LYS A 66 30.47 -6.48 5.05
C LYS A 66 29.75 -6.45 6.40
N ILE A 67 30.41 -5.95 7.44
CA ILE A 67 29.86 -5.91 8.80
C ILE A 67 29.22 -4.54 9.06
N ILE A 68 27.96 -4.55 9.47
CA ILE A 68 27.20 -3.38 9.91
C ILE A 68 26.88 -3.57 11.39
N ASN A 69 27.45 -2.75 12.25
CA ASN A 69 27.10 -2.74 13.67
C ASN A 69 25.80 -1.95 13.86
N ALA A 70 24.76 -2.62 14.30
CA ALA A 70 23.45 -2.00 14.55
C ALA A 70 23.42 -1.21 15.89
N HIS A 71 24.45 -1.32 16.74
CA HIS A 71 24.53 -0.59 18.03
C HIS A 71 23.25 -0.72 18.89
N GLY A 72 22.59 -1.87 18.86
CA GLY A 72 21.37 -2.12 19.60
C GLY A 72 20.10 -1.46 19.01
N GLN A 73 20.14 -1.03 17.74
CA GLN A 73 18.96 -0.58 17.01
C GLN A 73 18.01 -1.73 16.68
N TYR A 74 16.77 -1.41 16.33
CA TYR A 74 15.72 -2.38 16.09
C TYR A 74 15.69 -2.80 14.63
N LEU A 75 15.64 -4.10 14.38
CA LEU A 75 15.55 -4.68 13.05
C LEU A 75 14.16 -5.28 12.87
N ILE A 76 13.45 -4.85 11.83
CA ILE A 76 12.13 -5.34 11.44
C ILE A 76 12.14 -5.76 9.96
N PRO A 77 11.17 -6.58 9.51
CA PRO A 77 10.94 -6.79 8.08
C PRO A 77 10.64 -5.46 7.38
N GLY A 78 10.94 -5.38 6.09
CA GLY A 78 10.52 -4.28 5.24
C GLY A 78 9.00 -4.17 5.18
N LEU A 79 8.50 -2.93 5.08
CA LEU A 79 7.07 -2.66 5.08
C LEU A 79 6.46 -2.88 3.69
N TRP A 80 5.19 -3.23 3.69
CA TRP A 80 4.35 -3.34 2.49
C TRP A 80 3.23 -2.31 2.52
N ASP A 81 3.05 -1.60 1.40
CA ASP A 81 1.89 -0.74 1.15
C ASP A 81 0.91 -1.51 0.25
N MET A 82 -0.24 -1.87 0.80
CA MET A 82 -1.17 -2.79 0.16
C MET A 82 -2.25 -2.08 -0.67
N HIS A 83 -2.13 -0.76 -0.89
CA HIS A 83 -2.99 -0.01 -1.80
C HIS A 83 -2.23 1.17 -2.39
N THR A 84 -1.76 1.02 -3.63
CA THR A 84 -0.99 2.05 -4.34
C THR A 84 -1.38 2.13 -5.82
N HIS A 85 -1.00 3.24 -6.48
CA HIS A 85 -1.26 3.52 -7.89
C HIS A 85 -0.04 4.18 -8.55
N VAL A 86 1.00 3.41 -8.91
CA VAL A 86 2.31 3.97 -9.33
C VAL A 86 2.24 4.68 -10.68
N TYR A 87 1.52 4.10 -11.65
CA TYR A 87 1.41 4.65 -13.02
C TYR A 87 -0.03 5.06 -13.31
N PHE A 88 -0.58 5.86 -12.40
CA PHE A 88 -1.97 6.26 -12.44
C PHE A 88 -2.14 7.61 -13.14
N ASP A 89 -2.92 7.63 -14.19
CA ASP A 89 -3.34 8.83 -14.94
C ASP A 89 -2.27 9.97 -15.00
N ARG A 90 -2.47 11.03 -14.20
CA ARG A 90 -1.66 12.26 -14.24
C ARG A 90 -0.33 12.11 -13.53
N THR A 91 -0.18 11.15 -12.63
CA THR A 91 1.06 10.91 -11.86
C THR A 91 1.95 9.84 -12.50
N ALA A 92 1.48 9.21 -13.58
CA ALA A 92 2.18 8.10 -14.24
C ALA A 92 3.62 8.43 -14.70
N ALA A 93 3.89 9.69 -15.04
CA ALA A 93 5.22 10.13 -15.45
C ALA A 93 6.23 10.20 -14.29
N ASP A 94 5.76 10.11 -13.05
CA ASP A 94 6.58 10.24 -11.84
C ASP A 94 6.98 8.87 -11.28
N GLY A 95 6.47 7.77 -11.87
CA GLY A 95 6.62 6.40 -11.36
C GLY A 95 8.06 6.00 -11.09
N ASP A 96 8.91 6.01 -12.12
CA ASP A 96 10.29 5.49 -12.05
C ASP A 96 11.22 6.36 -11.20
N ASP A 97 11.14 7.67 -11.36
CA ASP A 97 12.14 8.62 -10.85
C ASP A 97 11.78 9.19 -9.47
N LEU A 98 10.51 9.15 -9.08
CA LEU A 98 10.02 9.72 -7.83
C LEU A 98 9.26 8.69 -6.99
N ILE A 99 8.17 8.08 -7.50
CA ILE A 99 7.26 7.24 -6.71
C ILE A 99 7.97 5.97 -6.21
N LEU A 100 8.54 5.17 -7.11
CA LEU A 100 9.20 3.91 -6.72
C LEU A 100 10.38 4.14 -5.75
N PRO A 101 11.30 5.12 -5.99
CA PRO A 101 12.37 5.38 -5.04
C PRO A 101 11.92 5.97 -3.70
N LEU A 102 10.79 6.72 -3.66
CA LEU A 102 10.22 7.23 -2.40
C LEU A 102 9.79 6.09 -1.48
N PHE A 103 9.20 5.02 -2.00
CA PHE A 103 8.86 3.85 -1.21
C PHE A 103 10.09 3.31 -0.50
N ILE A 104 11.18 3.04 -1.22
CA ILE A 104 12.43 2.50 -0.63
C ILE A 104 13.04 3.49 0.37
N ALA A 105 13.05 4.81 0.06
CA ALA A 105 13.58 5.82 0.96
C ALA A 105 12.85 5.88 2.31
N ASN A 106 11.61 5.39 2.36
CA ASN A 106 10.77 5.32 3.54
C ASN A 106 10.54 3.88 4.05
N GLY A 107 11.35 2.92 3.59
CA GLY A 107 11.34 1.56 4.12
C GLY A 107 10.22 0.66 3.61
N ILE A 108 9.51 1.09 2.56
CA ILE A 108 8.51 0.26 1.90
C ILE A 108 9.23 -0.59 0.86
N THR A 109 9.33 -1.89 1.11
CA THR A 109 10.05 -2.85 0.24
C THR A 109 9.14 -3.69 -0.63
N GLY A 110 7.83 -3.61 -0.40
CA GLY A 110 6.81 -4.24 -1.21
C GLY A 110 5.56 -3.37 -1.37
N ILE A 111 4.90 -3.46 -2.51
CA ILE A 111 3.65 -2.76 -2.79
C ILE A 111 2.64 -3.66 -3.51
N ARG A 112 1.35 -3.39 -3.29
CA ARG A 112 0.25 -3.87 -4.12
C ARG A 112 -0.28 -2.69 -4.93
N ASP A 113 -0.06 -2.72 -6.26
CA ASP A 113 -0.60 -1.71 -7.18
C ASP A 113 -2.03 -2.09 -7.59
N MET A 114 -2.97 -1.25 -7.17
CA MET A 114 -4.42 -1.49 -7.29
C MET A 114 -5.03 -0.86 -8.54
N GLY A 115 -4.22 -0.32 -9.43
CA GLY A 115 -4.70 0.25 -10.70
C GLY A 115 -3.69 1.18 -11.33
N SER A 116 -3.16 0.76 -12.46
CA SER A 116 -2.16 1.50 -13.23
C SER A 116 -2.24 1.15 -14.72
N LYS A 117 -1.61 1.95 -15.58
CA LYS A 117 -1.47 1.62 -17.01
C LYS A 117 -0.75 0.28 -17.16
N LEU A 118 -1.38 -0.66 -17.88
CA LEU A 118 -0.96 -2.07 -17.97
C LEU A 118 0.51 -2.25 -18.32
N ASP A 119 0.93 -1.73 -19.46
CA ASP A 119 2.31 -1.94 -19.94
C ASP A 119 3.34 -1.26 -19.02
N ALA A 120 3.01 -0.08 -18.48
CA ALA A 120 3.91 0.64 -17.59
C ALA A 120 4.15 -0.14 -16.29
N VAL A 121 3.07 -0.62 -15.64
CA VAL A 121 3.20 -1.31 -14.36
C VAL A 121 3.83 -2.71 -14.50
N LEU A 122 3.53 -3.43 -15.59
CA LEU A 122 4.19 -4.71 -15.88
C LEU A 122 5.69 -4.53 -16.14
N ASN A 123 6.06 -3.54 -16.98
CA ASN A 123 7.46 -3.21 -17.25
C ASN A 123 8.21 -2.77 -15.98
N ALA A 124 7.56 -2.05 -15.09
CA ALA A 124 8.15 -1.65 -13.82
C ALA A 124 8.34 -2.83 -12.88
N ARG A 125 7.32 -3.68 -12.70
CA ARG A 125 7.43 -4.91 -11.92
C ARG A 125 8.62 -5.75 -12.38
N ASP A 126 8.70 -6.01 -13.68
CA ASP A 126 9.78 -6.82 -14.27
C ASP A 126 11.13 -6.07 -14.24
N GLY A 127 11.09 -4.74 -14.31
CA GLY A 127 12.26 -3.87 -14.17
C GLY A 127 12.84 -3.90 -12.75
N VAL A 128 11.99 -3.88 -11.73
CA VAL A 128 12.41 -4.01 -10.33
C VAL A 128 12.93 -5.43 -10.07
N ALA A 129 12.21 -6.46 -10.51
CA ALA A 129 12.60 -7.85 -10.32
C ALA A 129 13.95 -8.19 -10.98
N SER A 130 14.29 -7.53 -12.11
CA SER A 130 15.58 -7.67 -12.81
C SER A 130 16.63 -6.63 -12.39
N HIS A 131 16.38 -5.83 -11.36
CA HIS A 131 17.25 -4.73 -10.87
C HIS A 131 17.53 -3.62 -11.92
N ARG A 132 16.77 -3.55 -13.00
CA ARG A 132 16.84 -2.47 -13.99
C ARG A 132 16.23 -1.17 -13.44
N LEU A 133 15.20 -1.28 -12.61
CA LEU A 133 14.59 -0.18 -11.88
C LEU A 133 14.85 -0.31 -10.37
N PHE A 134 14.95 0.83 -9.71
CA PHE A 134 15.09 0.90 -8.26
C PHE A 134 13.74 1.17 -7.61
N GLY A 135 13.21 0.19 -6.91
CA GLY A 135 11.89 0.27 -6.27
C GLY A 135 11.56 -0.96 -5.42
N PRO A 136 10.38 -0.97 -4.78
CA PRO A 136 9.87 -2.09 -4.01
C PRO A 136 9.43 -3.26 -4.90
N ARG A 137 9.32 -4.45 -4.33
CA ARG A 137 8.64 -5.59 -4.98
C ARG A 137 7.20 -5.20 -5.30
N MET A 138 6.69 -5.64 -6.46
CA MET A 138 5.38 -5.22 -6.94
C MET A 138 4.47 -6.41 -7.18
N ILE A 139 3.27 -6.35 -6.64
CA ILE A 139 2.12 -7.18 -6.99
C ILE A 139 1.11 -6.27 -7.66
N VAL A 140 0.64 -6.60 -8.86
CA VAL A 140 -0.03 -5.63 -9.74
C VAL A 140 -1.32 -6.18 -10.32
N SER A 141 -2.35 -5.32 -10.40
CA SER A 141 -3.61 -5.62 -11.10
C SER A 141 -3.61 -5.19 -12.58
N GLY A 142 -2.70 -4.27 -12.96
CA GLY A 142 -2.88 -3.52 -14.19
C GLY A 142 -4.05 -2.54 -14.09
N PRO A 143 -4.82 -2.29 -15.18
CA PRO A 143 -6.00 -1.43 -15.16
C PRO A 143 -7.08 -1.94 -14.21
N MET A 144 -7.77 -1.01 -13.56
CA MET A 144 -9.02 -1.31 -12.85
C MET A 144 -10.12 -1.66 -13.85
N LEU A 145 -11.02 -2.58 -13.49
CA LEU A 145 -12.28 -2.79 -14.19
C LEU A 145 -13.31 -1.84 -13.59
N ASP A 146 -13.83 -0.91 -14.38
CA ASP A 146 -14.79 0.10 -13.92
C ASP A 146 -15.98 0.22 -14.87
N GLY A 147 -17.00 0.94 -14.47
CA GLY A 147 -18.19 1.15 -15.29
C GLY A 147 -17.94 1.97 -16.56
N PRO A 148 -18.95 2.05 -17.46
CA PRO A 148 -18.79 2.71 -18.76
C PRO A 148 -18.55 4.22 -18.67
N LYS A 149 -18.81 4.83 -17.52
CA LYS A 149 -18.57 6.26 -17.24
C LYS A 149 -17.38 6.49 -16.32
N SER A 150 -16.41 5.59 -16.34
CA SER A 150 -15.20 5.74 -15.52
C SER A 150 -14.53 7.10 -15.76
N GLN A 151 -14.16 7.74 -14.66
CA GLN A 151 -13.34 8.97 -14.71
C GLN A 151 -11.85 8.66 -14.88
N TYR A 152 -11.45 7.40 -14.73
CA TYR A 152 -10.06 6.95 -14.77
C TYR A 152 -9.68 6.50 -16.18
N LYS A 153 -8.73 7.21 -16.81
CA LYS A 153 -8.30 6.92 -18.19
C LYS A 153 -7.58 5.59 -18.34
N ALA A 154 -6.96 5.11 -17.24
CA ALA A 154 -6.28 3.82 -17.23
C ALA A 154 -7.24 2.64 -17.01
N ALA A 155 -8.52 2.86 -16.64
CA ALA A 155 -9.48 1.79 -16.41
C ALA A 155 -9.94 1.13 -17.72
N ILE A 156 -10.31 -0.15 -17.63
CA ILE A 156 -11.05 -0.84 -18.70
C ILE A 156 -12.54 -0.63 -18.43
N PRO A 157 -13.28 0.02 -19.36
CA PRO A 157 -14.71 0.22 -19.20
C PRO A 157 -15.47 -1.11 -19.36
N ILE A 158 -16.33 -1.41 -18.41
CA ILE A 158 -17.14 -2.63 -18.36
C ILE A 158 -18.62 -2.20 -18.46
N THR A 159 -19.30 -2.69 -19.48
CA THR A 159 -20.72 -2.42 -19.72
C THR A 159 -21.56 -3.69 -19.60
N THR A 160 -21.05 -4.78 -20.11
CA THR A 160 -21.76 -6.07 -20.18
C THR A 160 -21.03 -7.18 -19.44
N PRO A 161 -21.70 -8.29 -19.10
CA PRO A 161 -21.05 -9.50 -18.58
C PRO A 161 -19.91 -10.00 -19.47
N GLU A 162 -20.07 -9.92 -20.78
CA GLU A 162 -19.06 -10.34 -21.77
C GLU A 162 -17.82 -9.45 -21.74
N ASP A 163 -17.97 -8.14 -21.54
CA ASP A 163 -16.84 -7.22 -21.34
C ASP A 163 -16.05 -7.63 -20.09
N GLY A 164 -16.74 -7.98 -18.99
CA GLY A 164 -16.14 -8.43 -17.75
C GLY A 164 -15.30 -9.69 -17.95
N ARG A 165 -15.83 -10.72 -18.61
CA ARG A 165 -15.10 -11.97 -18.90
C ARG A 165 -13.87 -11.72 -19.77
N LYS A 166 -14.03 -10.99 -20.86
CA LYS A 166 -12.91 -10.62 -21.75
C LYS A 166 -11.81 -9.86 -21.04
N ALA A 167 -12.18 -8.94 -20.16
CA ALA A 167 -11.21 -8.15 -19.38
C ALA A 167 -10.41 -9.04 -18.42
N VAL A 168 -11.07 -9.98 -17.72
CA VAL A 168 -10.41 -10.95 -16.85
C VAL A 168 -9.43 -11.83 -17.66
N ASP A 169 -9.87 -12.40 -18.77
CA ASP A 169 -9.02 -13.22 -19.65
C ASP A 169 -7.82 -12.44 -20.18
N LEU A 170 -8.05 -11.19 -20.65
CA LEU A 170 -6.99 -10.31 -21.11
C LEU A 170 -5.93 -10.10 -20.03
N LEU A 171 -6.35 -9.66 -18.85
CA LEU A 171 -5.43 -9.32 -17.76
C LEU A 171 -4.69 -10.56 -17.24
N LYS A 172 -5.39 -11.70 -17.12
CA LYS A 172 -4.76 -12.98 -16.76
C LYS A 172 -3.68 -13.37 -17.77
N ASN A 173 -3.97 -13.29 -19.07
CA ASN A 173 -3.03 -13.62 -20.14
C ASN A 173 -1.84 -12.65 -20.21
N ARG A 174 -2.02 -11.40 -19.77
CA ARG A 174 -0.95 -10.40 -19.64
C ARG A 174 -0.11 -10.60 -18.38
N GLY A 175 -0.46 -11.52 -17.50
CA GLY A 175 0.33 -11.90 -16.33
C GLY A 175 0.21 -10.93 -15.15
N VAL A 176 -0.94 -10.27 -14.98
CA VAL A 176 -1.24 -9.56 -13.72
C VAL A 176 -1.45 -10.56 -12.57
N ASN A 177 -1.33 -10.08 -11.35
CA ASN A 177 -1.42 -10.94 -10.16
C ASN A 177 -2.85 -11.13 -9.66
N PHE A 178 -3.72 -10.15 -9.90
CA PHE A 178 -5.13 -10.14 -9.47
C PHE A 178 -5.94 -9.18 -10.33
N ILE A 179 -7.27 -9.24 -10.23
CA ILE A 179 -8.22 -8.35 -10.90
C ILE A 179 -8.69 -7.31 -9.88
N LYS A 180 -8.59 -6.02 -10.21
CA LYS A 180 -9.16 -4.92 -9.41
C LYS A 180 -10.51 -4.52 -9.98
N VAL A 181 -11.58 -4.61 -9.17
CA VAL A 181 -12.90 -4.05 -9.47
C VAL A 181 -13.08 -2.69 -8.82
N GLN A 182 -13.82 -1.80 -9.48
CA GLN A 182 -14.08 -0.42 -9.07
C GLN A 182 -15.59 -0.17 -8.91
N SER A 183 -15.95 0.97 -8.30
CA SER A 183 -17.31 1.28 -7.86
C SER A 183 -18.37 1.29 -8.97
N GLY A 184 -18.00 1.65 -10.20
CA GLY A 184 -18.94 1.81 -11.31
C GLY A 184 -19.30 0.51 -12.06
N VAL A 185 -18.73 -0.64 -11.70
CA VAL A 185 -19.00 -1.91 -12.41
C VAL A 185 -20.47 -2.30 -12.30
N PRO A 186 -21.19 -2.53 -13.45
CA PRO A 186 -22.59 -2.96 -13.43
C PRO A 186 -22.76 -4.33 -12.78
N ARG A 187 -23.92 -4.55 -12.15
CA ARG A 187 -24.24 -5.72 -11.35
C ARG A 187 -23.98 -7.06 -12.05
N GLU A 188 -24.57 -7.26 -13.23
CA GLU A 188 -24.44 -8.52 -13.98
C GLU A 188 -22.99 -8.76 -14.44
N ALA A 189 -22.30 -7.67 -14.78
CA ALA A 189 -20.90 -7.74 -15.16
C ALA A 189 -19.98 -8.07 -13.98
N TYR A 190 -20.30 -7.57 -12.77
CA TYR A 190 -19.58 -7.92 -11.55
C TYR A 190 -19.62 -9.44 -11.28
N PHE A 191 -20.78 -10.04 -11.35
CA PHE A 191 -20.90 -11.50 -11.16
C PHE A 191 -20.18 -12.28 -12.28
N ALA A 192 -20.20 -11.77 -13.52
CA ALA A 192 -19.45 -12.38 -14.61
C ALA A 192 -17.93 -12.29 -14.41
N ILE A 193 -17.42 -11.16 -13.83
CA ILE A 193 -16.01 -11.02 -13.43
C ILE A 193 -15.67 -12.03 -12.34
N ALA A 194 -16.50 -12.17 -11.31
CA ALA A 194 -16.29 -13.11 -10.23
C ALA A 194 -16.23 -14.56 -10.72
N ASP A 195 -17.21 -14.99 -11.54
CA ASP A 195 -17.27 -16.32 -12.14
C ASP A 195 -16.05 -16.59 -13.01
N GLU A 196 -15.68 -15.63 -13.86
CA GLU A 196 -14.54 -15.76 -14.77
C GLU A 196 -13.23 -15.82 -14.01
N SER A 197 -13.05 -14.97 -13.00
CA SER A 197 -11.88 -14.98 -12.12
C SER A 197 -11.70 -16.32 -11.43
N LYS A 198 -12.79 -16.92 -10.95
CA LYS A 198 -12.79 -18.27 -10.39
C LYS A 198 -12.44 -19.32 -11.44
N ARG A 199 -13.02 -19.22 -12.65
CA ARG A 199 -12.78 -20.18 -13.76
C ARG A 199 -11.31 -20.22 -14.19
N VAL A 200 -10.66 -19.05 -14.30
CA VAL A 200 -9.26 -18.94 -14.74
C VAL A 200 -8.25 -18.98 -13.60
N GLY A 201 -8.71 -19.04 -12.35
CA GLY A 201 -7.85 -19.14 -11.17
C GLY A 201 -7.05 -17.87 -10.91
N ILE A 202 -7.68 -16.69 -11.04
CA ILE A 202 -7.09 -15.40 -10.65
C ILE A 202 -7.95 -14.74 -9.57
N PRO A 203 -7.38 -14.29 -8.43
CA PRO A 203 -8.17 -13.61 -7.41
C PRO A 203 -8.69 -12.26 -7.93
N PHE A 204 -9.87 -11.83 -7.42
CA PHE A 204 -10.34 -10.48 -7.63
C PHE A 204 -10.56 -9.76 -6.30
N GLU A 205 -10.29 -8.49 -6.28
CA GLU A 205 -10.11 -7.62 -5.12
C GLU A 205 -10.62 -6.21 -5.46
N GLY A 206 -10.79 -5.34 -4.48
CA GLY A 206 -11.09 -3.94 -4.76
C GLY A 206 -12.30 -3.39 -4.05
N HIS A 207 -12.99 -2.45 -4.69
CA HIS A 207 -14.21 -1.86 -4.12
C HIS A 207 -15.36 -2.87 -4.15
N VAL A 208 -16.31 -2.73 -3.25
CA VAL A 208 -17.64 -3.27 -3.46
C VAL A 208 -18.35 -2.30 -4.41
N PRO A 209 -18.71 -2.71 -5.65
CA PRO A 209 -19.35 -1.80 -6.59
C PRO A 209 -20.66 -1.25 -6.06
N ASP A 210 -21.02 -0.02 -6.49
CA ASP A 210 -22.22 0.67 -6.01
C ASP A 210 -23.51 -0.15 -6.17
N ALA A 211 -23.59 -1.01 -7.20
CA ALA A 211 -24.75 -1.86 -7.47
C ALA A 211 -24.74 -3.21 -6.71
N ILE A 212 -23.76 -3.43 -5.82
CA ILE A 212 -23.52 -4.72 -5.15
C ILE A 212 -23.60 -4.56 -3.64
N ARG A 213 -24.31 -5.47 -2.97
CA ARG A 213 -24.30 -5.53 -1.50
C ARG A 213 -23.00 -6.15 -1.00
N ALA A 214 -22.53 -5.70 0.17
CA ALA A 214 -21.35 -6.31 0.80
C ALA A 214 -21.50 -7.82 0.98
N SER A 215 -22.67 -8.33 1.36
CA SER A 215 -22.95 -9.76 1.49
C SER A 215 -22.84 -10.52 0.18
N GLU A 216 -23.20 -9.90 -0.94
CA GLU A 216 -23.06 -10.49 -2.27
C GLU A 216 -21.59 -10.54 -2.72
N ALA A 217 -20.82 -9.46 -2.42
CA ALA A 217 -19.39 -9.41 -2.70
C ALA A 217 -18.64 -10.50 -1.93
N ILE A 218 -18.97 -10.70 -0.66
CA ILE A 218 -18.43 -11.78 0.17
C ILE A 218 -18.76 -13.14 -0.44
N SER A 219 -20.02 -13.35 -0.81
CA SER A 219 -20.49 -14.65 -1.38
C SER A 219 -19.88 -14.93 -2.74
N SER A 220 -19.52 -13.90 -3.51
CA SER A 220 -18.84 -14.00 -4.81
C SER A 220 -17.34 -14.32 -4.67
N GLY A 221 -16.78 -14.31 -3.45
CA GLY A 221 -15.39 -14.62 -3.20
C GLY A 221 -14.43 -13.44 -3.42
N GLN A 222 -14.91 -12.18 -3.35
CA GLN A 222 -14.05 -10.99 -3.33
C GLN A 222 -13.13 -11.05 -2.12
N ARG A 223 -11.81 -10.94 -2.33
CA ARG A 223 -10.83 -11.21 -1.28
C ARG A 223 -10.58 -10.03 -0.35
N THR A 224 -10.67 -8.80 -0.88
CA THR A 224 -10.48 -7.59 -0.08
C THR A 224 -11.60 -6.59 -0.32
N PHE A 225 -11.91 -5.83 0.74
CA PHE A 225 -12.69 -4.59 0.65
C PHE A 225 -11.74 -3.43 0.92
N GLU A 226 -11.78 -2.45 0.04
CA GLU A 226 -10.98 -1.24 0.14
C GLU A 226 -11.87 -0.10 0.68
N HIS A 227 -11.29 0.83 1.46
CA HIS A 227 -11.94 2.07 1.90
C HIS A 227 -13.21 1.85 2.76
N LEU A 228 -13.38 0.68 3.37
CA LEU A 228 -14.60 0.30 4.10
C LEU A 228 -15.89 0.36 3.24
N ILE A 229 -15.77 0.46 1.91
CA ILE A 229 -16.91 0.53 0.99
C ILE A 229 -17.76 -0.73 1.10
N GLY A 230 -19.08 -0.55 1.19
CA GLY A 230 -20.06 -1.62 1.39
C GLY A 230 -20.42 -1.87 2.86
N ILE A 231 -19.53 -1.52 3.81
CA ILE A 231 -19.78 -1.75 5.25
C ILE A 231 -20.79 -0.77 5.80
N PHE A 232 -20.65 0.53 5.48
CA PHE A 232 -21.59 1.56 5.93
C PHE A 232 -22.96 1.39 5.31
N GLU A 233 -23.02 1.02 4.03
CA GLU A 233 -24.26 0.70 3.32
C GLU A 233 -24.98 -0.49 3.99
N ALA A 234 -24.25 -1.57 4.27
CA ALA A 234 -24.79 -2.76 4.93
C ALA A 234 -25.24 -2.49 6.37
N SER A 235 -24.66 -1.48 7.02
CA SER A 235 -25.02 -1.05 8.39
C SER A 235 -26.29 -0.19 8.44
N SER A 236 -26.98 0.00 7.31
CA SER A 236 -28.22 0.77 7.23
C SER A 236 -29.43 -0.12 6.92
N PRO A 237 -30.62 0.14 7.50
CA PRO A 237 -31.86 -0.49 7.05
C PRO A 237 -32.22 -0.13 5.61
N ASP A 238 -31.74 1.00 5.08
CA ASP A 238 -31.91 1.45 3.69
C ASP A 238 -30.72 1.08 2.78
N GLU A 239 -30.08 -0.06 3.01
CA GLU A 239 -28.99 -0.54 2.16
C GLU A 239 -29.33 -0.50 0.67
N THR A 240 -30.59 -0.84 0.32
CA THR A 240 -31.07 -0.82 -1.06
C THR A 240 -31.05 0.60 -1.66
N GLY A 241 -31.42 1.61 -0.87
CA GLY A 241 -31.35 3.01 -1.30
C GLY A 241 -29.94 3.46 -1.61
N TYR A 242 -28.95 2.96 -0.86
CA TYR A 242 -27.53 3.27 -1.12
C TYR A 242 -26.97 2.66 -2.40
N LEU A 243 -27.54 1.57 -2.92
CA LEU A 243 -27.06 0.97 -4.17
C LEU A 243 -27.26 1.85 -5.41
N THR A 244 -28.21 2.78 -5.36
CA THR A 244 -28.55 3.66 -6.48
C THR A 244 -28.61 5.14 -6.10
N GLY A 245 -28.53 5.43 -4.81
CA GLY A 245 -28.72 6.74 -4.24
C GLY A 245 -27.44 7.49 -3.92
N LYS A 246 -27.62 8.63 -3.27
CA LYS A 246 -26.52 9.45 -2.76
C LYS A 246 -25.93 8.80 -1.50
N LYS A 247 -24.61 8.86 -1.39
CA LYS A 247 -23.85 8.46 -0.23
C LYS A 247 -23.17 9.67 0.39
N SER A 248 -23.23 9.82 1.70
CA SER A 248 -22.49 10.86 2.41
C SER A 248 -22.32 10.50 3.89
N PRO A 249 -21.32 11.09 4.58
CA PRO A 249 -21.13 10.93 6.02
C PRO A 249 -22.40 11.15 6.84
N GLY A 250 -23.15 12.20 6.55
CA GLY A 250 -24.38 12.52 7.26
C GLY A 250 -25.49 11.48 7.07
N LEU A 251 -25.65 10.97 5.84
CA LEU A 251 -26.63 9.91 5.55
C LEU A 251 -26.26 8.61 6.26
N PHE A 252 -25.00 8.19 6.21
CA PHE A 252 -24.54 6.98 6.90
C PHE A 252 -24.75 7.06 8.42
N LEU A 253 -24.37 8.19 9.04
CA LEU A 253 -24.58 8.39 10.48
C LEU A 253 -26.07 8.46 10.87
N ALA A 254 -26.92 9.04 10.02
CA ALA A 254 -28.36 9.16 10.28
C ALA A 254 -29.12 7.83 10.18
N SER A 255 -28.66 6.93 9.30
CA SER A 255 -29.29 5.62 9.07
C SER A 255 -28.56 4.46 9.73
N TYR A 256 -27.54 4.74 10.53
CA TYR A 256 -26.73 3.72 11.18
C TYR A 256 -27.54 2.82 12.12
N ASP A 257 -27.39 1.51 11.93
CA ASP A 257 -27.99 0.46 12.76
C ASP A 257 -26.90 -0.49 13.29
N PRO A 258 -26.62 -0.47 14.60
CA PRO A 258 -25.55 -1.28 15.18
C PRO A 258 -25.79 -2.79 15.09
N ALA A 259 -27.04 -3.25 14.97
CA ALA A 259 -27.33 -4.67 14.81
C ALA A 259 -26.99 -5.16 13.39
N ARG A 260 -27.24 -4.33 12.38
CA ARG A 260 -26.83 -4.62 11.00
C ARG A 260 -25.32 -4.57 10.85
N GLU A 261 -24.66 -3.57 11.46
CA GLU A 261 -23.20 -3.51 11.49
C GLU A 261 -22.62 -4.79 12.11
N ALA A 262 -23.14 -5.24 13.25
CA ALA A 262 -22.68 -6.48 13.88
C ALA A 262 -22.84 -7.68 12.94
N THR A 263 -23.93 -7.75 12.17
CA THR A 263 -24.20 -8.84 11.21
C THR A 263 -23.19 -8.86 10.08
N ILE A 264 -22.88 -7.71 9.48
CA ILE A 264 -21.88 -7.66 8.38
C ILE A 264 -20.46 -7.92 8.90
N ILE A 265 -20.13 -7.44 10.09
CA ILE A 265 -18.84 -7.71 10.75
C ILE A 265 -18.66 -9.22 10.98
N GLU A 266 -19.68 -9.89 11.52
CA GLU A 266 -19.66 -11.35 11.74
C GLU A 266 -19.44 -12.11 10.42
N LEU A 267 -20.13 -11.69 9.35
CA LEU A 267 -19.99 -12.31 8.04
C LEU A 267 -18.57 -12.13 7.47
N LEU A 268 -18.00 -10.93 7.57
CA LEU A 268 -16.63 -10.63 7.13
C LEU A 268 -15.59 -11.46 7.91
N ALA A 269 -15.75 -11.57 9.23
CA ALA A 269 -14.89 -12.38 10.08
C ALA A 269 -14.98 -13.88 9.71
N LYS A 270 -16.18 -14.41 9.58
CA LYS A 270 -16.43 -15.83 9.23
C LYS A 270 -15.86 -16.22 7.88
N GLN A 271 -15.91 -15.32 6.89
CA GLN A 271 -15.43 -15.57 5.54
C GLN A 271 -13.99 -15.09 5.32
N HIS A 272 -13.32 -14.57 6.36
CA HIS A 272 -11.95 -14.05 6.31
C HIS A 272 -11.71 -13.05 5.18
N VAL A 273 -12.65 -12.13 4.96
CA VAL A 273 -12.52 -11.07 3.96
C VAL A 273 -11.60 -9.97 4.51
N TRP A 274 -10.49 -9.75 3.84
CA TRP A 274 -9.49 -8.79 4.24
C TRP A 274 -9.97 -7.36 4.05
N GLN A 275 -9.58 -6.47 4.96
CA GLN A 275 -9.88 -5.04 4.87
C GLN A 275 -8.60 -4.25 4.62
N CYS A 276 -8.64 -3.34 3.65
CA CYS A 276 -7.60 -2.34 3.43
C CYS A 276 -8.24 -0.94 3.52
N PRO A 277 -8.40 -0.39 4.74
CA PRO A 277 -9.30 0.74 4.96
C PRO A 277 -8.76 2.09 4.51
N THR A 278 -7.45 2.23 4.29
CA THR A 278 -6.80 3.50 3.89
C THR A 278 -7.21 4.69 4.75
N LEU A 279 -7.21 4.52 6.07
CA LEU A 279 -7.75 5.48 7.06
C LEU A 279 -7.11 6.87 7.00
N TYR A 280 -5.82 6.93 6.63
CA TYR A 280 -5.15 8.21 6.45
C TYR A 280 -5.71 8.96 5.24
N TRP A 281 -5.91 8.25 4.12
CA TRP A 281 -6.53 8.79 2.91
C TRP A 281 -7.98 9.21 3.15
N GLU A 282 -8.80 8.35 3.76
CA GLU A 282 -10.21 8.63 4.08
C GLU A 282 -10.35 9.91 4.92
N ARG A 283 -9.56 10.03 5.99
CA ARG A 283 -9.53 11.26 6.79
C ARG A 283 -9.20 12.50 5.94
N GLY A 284 -8.27 12.37 5.01
CA GLY A 284 -7.89 13.42 4.06
C GLY A 284 -9.04 13.82 3.14
N GLN A 285 -9.86 12.85 2.69
CA GLN A 285 -11.03 13.11 1.86
C GLN A 285 -12.13 13.85 2.63
N TRP A 286 -12.50 13.33 3.81
CA TRP A 286 -13.60 13.89 4.58
C TRP A 286 -13.29 15.26 5.21
N LEU A 287 -12.01 15.55 5.48
CA LEU A 287 -11.57 16.77 6.17
C LEU A 287 -10.62 17.62 5.31
N VAL A 288 -10.76 17.56 4.00
CA VAL A 288 -9.86 18.18 3.02
C VAL A 288 -9.79 19.72 3.13
N ASP A 289 -10.81 20.37 3.67
CA ASP A 289 -10.90 21.81 3.95
C ASP A 289 -10.53 22.18 5.39
N VAL A 290 -10.28 21.20 6.25
CA VAL A 290 -9.96 21.38 7.66
C VAL A 290 -8.46 21.18 7.92
N ILE A 291 -7.85 20.23 7.19
CA ILE A 291 -6.44 19.88 7.38
C ILE A 291 -5.56 20.86 6.63
N ASP A 292 -4.76 21.62 7.36
CA ASP A 292 -3.72 22.49 6.77
C ASP A 292 -2.44 21.67 6.52
N TYR A 293 -2.34 21.07 5.34
CA TYR A 293 -1.15 20.35 4.92
C TYR A 293 -0.01 21.24 4.44
N SER A 294 -0.24 22.55 4.23
CA SER A 294 0.76 23.48 3.70
C SER A 294 2.03 23.59 4.55
N LYS A 295 1.94 23.21 5.83
CA LYS A 295 3.05 23.21 6.79
C LYS A 295 3.71 21.84 6.96
N ASP A 296 3.25 20.82 6.24
CA ASP A 296 3.86 19.49 6.33
C ASP A 296 5.26 19.51 5.69
N PRO A 297 6.34 19.22 6.44
CA PRO A 297 7.69 19.16 5.89
C PRO A 297 7.86 18.07 4.82
N ASP A 298 6.98 17.09 4.80
CA ASP A 298 6.99 15.99 3.84
C ASP A 298 6.50 16.41 2.44
N LEU A 299 5.84 17.57 2.31
CA LEU A 299 5.51 18.20 1.01
C LEU A 299 6.74 18.36 0.09
N ALA A 300 7.92 18.50 0.67
CA ALA A 300 9.16 18.55 -0.09
C ALA A 300 9.43 17.31 -0.98
N TYR A 301 8.66 16.24 -0.81
CA TYR A 301 8.72 15.02 -1.60
C TYR A 301 7.56 14.85 -2.59
N ALA A 302 6.53 15.67 -2.50
CA ALA A 302 5.44 15.71 -3.46
C ALA A 302 5.87 16.50 -4.71
N ALA A 303 5.56 15.99 -5.90
CA ALA A 303 5.84 16.73 -7.14
C ALA A 303 5.12 18.08 -7.12
N HIS A 304 5.76 19.14 -7.61
CA HIS A 304 5.15 20.48 -7.67
C HIS A 304 3.85 20.45 -8.49
N THR A 305 3.80 19.65 -9.57
CA THR A 305 2.55 19.48 -10.33
C THR A 305 1.43 18.86 -9.51
N TRP A 306 1.74 18.05 -8.49
CA TRP A 306 0.71 17.52 -7.59
C TRP A 306 0.21 18.63 -6.66
N VAL A 307 1.13 19.32 -5.99
CA VAL A 307 0.80 20.37 -5.01
C VAL A 307 0.10 21.56 -5.66
N ASP A 308 0.62 22.02 -6.81
CA ASP A 308 0.15 23.25 -7.44
C ASP A 308 -1.07 23.07 -8.34
N LYS A 309 -1.31 21.84 -8.82
CA LYS A 309 -2.38 21.59 -9.82
C LYS A 309 -3.31 20.45 -9.43
N LEU A 310 -2.78 19.25 -9.12
CA LEU A 310 -3.62 18.08 -8.93
C LEU A 310 -4.39 18.13 -7.61
N TRP A 311 -3.73 18.46 -6.52
CA TRP A 311 -4.36 18.51 -5.20
C TRP A 311 -5.41 19.62 -5.10
N PRO A 312 -5.19 20.87 -5.58
CA PRO A 312 -6.26 21.88 -5.61
C PRO A 312 -7.47 21.46 -6.44
N GLN A 313 -7.25 20.77 -7.59
CA GLN A 313 -8.36 20.24 -8.40
C GLN A 313 -9.11 19.12 -7.67
N SER A 314 -8.38 18.20 -7.02
CA SER A 314 -8.96 17.12 -6.22
C SER A 314 -9.74 17.70 -5.04
N GLN A 315 -9.17 18.64 -4.30
CA GLN A 315 -9.82 19.33 -3.20
C GLN A 315 -11.13 19.99 -3.64
N GLN A 316 -11.12 20.72 -4.75
CA GLN A 316 -12.33 21.33 -5.29
C GLN A 316 -13.40 20.30 -5.67
N SER A 317 -12.98 19.16 -6.25
CA SER A 317 -13.91 18.07 -6.61
C SER A 317 -14.52 17.42 -5.37
N ILE A 318 -13.68 17.14 -4.37
CA ILE A 318 -14.12 16.55 -3.09
C ILE A 318 -15.11 17.49 -2.40
N LEU A 319 -14.77 18.78 -2.26
CA LEU A 319 -15.65 19.76 -1.63
C LEU A 319 -17.03 19.84 -2.28
N LYS A 320 -17.10 19.73 -3.61
CA LYS A 320 -18.40 19.66 -4.31
C LYS A 320 -19.21 18.44 -3.91
N SER A 321 -18.58 17.30 -3.67
CA SER A 321 -19.26 16.08 -3.22
C SER A 321 -19.70 16.14 -1.76
N LEU A 322 -19.00 16.93 -0.93
CA LEU A 322 -19.24 17.11 0.51
C LEU A 322 -20.22 18.26 0.84
N ASP A 323 -20.71 18.98 -0.16
CA ASP A 323 -21.45 20.26 -0.06
C ASP A 323 -22.68 20.24 0.89
N THR A 324 -23.13 19.07 1.30
CA THR A 324 -24.30 18.90 2.18
C THR A 324 -23.96 18.54 3.62
N ASP A 325 -22.72 18.12 3.90
CA ASP A 325 -22.35 17.66 5.25
C ASP A 325 -21.44 18.67 5.97
N PRO A 326 -21.91 19.28 7.08
CA PRO A 326 -21.11 20.17 7.91
C PRO A 326 -19.82 19.48 8.43
N VAL A 327 -18.78 20.26 8.68
CA VAL A 327 -17.48 19.75 9.21
C VAL A 327 -17.67 18.85 10.42
N ALA A 328 -18.51 19.26 11.39
CA ALA A 328 -18.77 18.47 12.60
C ALA A 328 -19.38 17.08 12.31
N ILE A 329 -20.16 16.93 11.25
CA ILE A 329 -20.70 15.63 10.81
C ILE A 329 -19.58 14.78 10.21
N ARG A 330 -18.72 15.37 9.37
CA ARG A 330 -17.59 14.67 8.76
C ARG A 330 -16.55 14.25 9.80
N GLU A 331 -16.26 15.06 10.82
CA GLU A 331 -15.40 14.69 11.96
C GLU A 331 -15.97 13.51 12.76
N ARG A 332 -17.30 13.53 13.00
CA ARG A 332 -17.97 12.39 13.63
C ARG A 332 -17.87 11.12 12.78
N PHE A 333 -18.00 11.25 11.47
CA PHE A 333 -17.87 10.11 10.55
C PHE A 333 -16.47 9.53 10.58
N VAL A 334 -15.41 10.36 10.49
CA VAL A 334 -14.01 9.92 10.64
C VAL A 334 -13.77 9.22 11.99
N SER A 335 -14.42 9.65 13.04
CA SER A 335 -14.37 8.97 14.34
C SER A 335 -15.12 7.63 14.31
N HIS A 336 -16.23 7.58 13.59
CA HIS A 336 -17.03 6.36 13.41
C HIS A 336 -16.27 5.31 12.55
N GLU A 337 -15.54 5.72 11.52
CA GLU A 337 -14.66 4.82 10.76
C GLU A 337 -13.64 4.10 11.64
N LEU A 338 -13.00 4.83 12.58
CA LEU A 338 -12.10 4.22 13.56
C LEU A 338 -12.83 3.22 14.48
N ASP A 339 -14.06 3.53 14.87
CA ASP A 339 -14.88 2.64 15.70
C ASP A 339 -15.27 1.35 14.95
N VAL A 340 -15.64 1.48 13.67
CA VAL A 340 -15.92 0.33 12.78
C VAL A 340 -14.67 -0.55 12.63
N VAL A 341 -13.50 0.04 12.36
CA VAL A 341 -12.23 -0.69 12.25
C VAL A 341 -11.89 -1.39 13.56
N ARG A 342 -12.10 -0.76 14.70
CA ARG A 342 -11.91 -1.37 16.02
C ARG A 342 -12.81 -2.59 16.22
N LYS A 343 -14.10 -2.49 15.85
CA LYS A 343 -15.07 -3.60 15.95
C LYS A 343 -14.71 -4.75 15.02
N LEU A 344 -14.38 -4.45 13.76
CA LEU A 344 -13.90 -5.45 12.80
C LEU A 344 -12.66 -6.18 13.33
N HIS A 345 -11.68 -5.44 13.87
CA HIS A 345 -10.48 -6.02 14.46
C HIS A 345 -10.79 -6.91 15.66
N THR A 346 -11.67 -6.45 16.56
CA THR A 346 -12.10 -7.23 17.73
C THR A 346 -12.82 -8.53 17.34
N ALA A 347 -13.54 -8.52 16.22
CA ALA A 347 -14.21 -9.69 15.67
C ALA A 347 -13.26 -10.64 14.91
N GLY A 348 -11.97 -10.30 14.77
CA GLY A 348 -10.98 -11.13 14.08
C GLY A 348 -10.95 -10.98 12.57
N VAL A 349 -11.56 -9.93 12.02
CA VAL A 349 -11.42 -9.59 10.60
C VAL A 349 -9.96 -9.22 10.32
N PRO A 350 -9.33 -9.77 9.27
CA PRO A 350 -7.94 -9.49 8.95
C PRO A 350 -7.76 -8.15 8.21
N PHE A 351 -6.62 -7.48 8.44
CA PHE A 351 -6.32 -6.15 7.90
C PHE A 351 -5.00 -6.08 7.13
N LEU A 352 -4.97 -5.22 6.11
CA LEU A 352 -3.81 -4.82 5.34
C LEU A 352 -3.64 -3.30 5.46
N ALA A 353 -2.43 -2.82 5.69
CA ALA A 353 -2.14 -1.39 5.63
C ALA A 353 -1.95 -0.95 4.17
N GLY A 354 -2.68 0.07 3.75
CA GLY A 354 -2.58 0.67 2.41
C GLY A 354 -2.87 2.15 2.46
N THR A 355 -2.43 2.91 1.45
CA THR A 355 -2.47 4.37 1.50
C THR A 355 -3.25 5.03 0.37
N ASP A 356 -3.59 4.31 -0.67
CA ASP A 356 -4.15 4.83 -1.92
C ASP A 356 -3.25 5.88 -2.63
N THR A 357 -1.94 5.83 -2.33
CA THR A 357 -0.96 6.77 -2.87
C THR A 357 -0.74 6.58 -4.38
N PRO A 358 -0.55 7.65 -5.17
CA PRO A 358 -0.62 9.07 -4.86
C PRO A 358 -2.00 9.69 -5.15
N ALA A 359 -3.08 8.92 -5.07
CA ALA A 359 -4.44 9.42 -5.24
C ALA A 359 -4.88 10.22 -3.99
N GLY A 360 -5.51 11.38 -4.21
CA GLY A 360 -5.95 12.24 -3.11
C GLY A 360 -5.03 13.42 -2.84
N VAL A 361 -5.28 14.11 -1.72
CA VAL A 361 -4.54 15.28 -1.25
C VAL A 361 -3.68 14.86 -0.09
N ASP A 362 -2.41 15.29 -0.06
CA ASP A 362 -1.44 15.00 1.00
C ASP A 362 -1.16 13.50 1.23
N VAL A 363 -1.25 12.71 0.15
CA VAL A 363 -0.93 11.28 0.20
C VAL A 363 0.37 11.03 -0.56
N ILE A 364 1.47 10.93 0.19
CA ILE A 364 2.83 10.88 -0.35
C ILE A 364 3.38 9.46 -0.29
N PRO A 365 3.88 8.90 -1.42
CA PRO A 365 4.39 7.54 -1.49
C PRO A 365 5.41 7.21 -0.39
N GLY A 366 5.19 6.12 0.31
CA GLY A 366 6.05 5.63 1.39
C GLY A 366 5.86 6.36 2.72
N ILE A 367 5.61 7.67 2.70
CA ILE A 367 5.42 8.47 3.92
C ILE A 367 4.07 8.19 4.54
N SER A 368 3.02 8.20 3.74
CA SER A 368 1.64 8.04 4.20
C SER A 368 1.38 6.68 4.86
N LEU A 369 2.16 5.63 4.55
CA LEU A 369 2.02 4.33 5.21
C LEU A 369 2.34 4.41 6.71
N HIS A 370 3.33 5.18 7.12
CA HIS A 370 3.64 5.37 8.55
C HIS A 370 2.52 6.11 9.28
N LEU A 371 1.79 6.99 8.58
CA LEU A 371 0.63 7.69 9.12
C LEU A 371 -0.59 6.77 9.18
N GLU A 372 -0.76 5.89 8.20
CA GLU A 372 -1.77 4.83 8.21
C GLU A 372 -1.59 3.89 9.41
N LEU A 373 -0.35 3.46 9.72
CA LEU A 373 -0.07 2.65 10.90
C LEU A 373 -0.45 3.36 12.21
N GLN A 374 -0.28 4.68 12.30
CA GLN A 374 -0.75 5.47 13.44
C GLN A 374 -2.28 5.52 13.52
N ARG A 375 -2.97 5.54 12.36
CA ARG A 375 -4.45 5.46 12.34
C ARG A 375 -4.95 4.10 12.84
N PHE A 376 -4.27 2.99 12.51
CA PHE A 376 -4.60 1.68 13.09
C PHE A 376 -4.46 1.68 14.62
N VAL A 377 -3.39 2.28 15.16
CA VAL A 377 -3.24 2.41 16.63
C VAL A 377 -4.36 3.27 17.22
N ALA A 378 -4.74 4.38 16.55
CA ALA A 378 -5.89 5.20 16.96
C ALA A 378 -7.22 4.43 16.90
N ALA A 379 -7.36 3.45 16.03
CA ALA A 379 -8.50 2.53 15.97
C ALA A 379 -8.43 1.39 17.01
N GLY A 380 -7.42 1.36 17.89
CA GLY A 380 -7.32 0.41 19.01
C GLY A 380 -6.41 -0.79 18.77
N PHE A 381 -5.66 -0.82 17.68
CA PHE A 381 -4.60 -1.83 17.48
C PHE A 381 -3.43 -1.55 18.43
N THR A 382 -2.81 -2.59 18.95
CA THR A 382 -1.49 -2.46 19.58
C THR A 382 -0.45 -2.08 18.50
N PRO A 383 0.69 -1.46 18.87
CA PRO A 383 1.75 -1.18 17.91
C PRO A 383 2.25 -2.41 17.15
N LEU A 384 2.27 -3.58 17.79
CA LEU A 384 2.59 -4.85 17.12
C LEU A 384 1.55 -5.20 16.05
N GLN A 385 0.27 -5.14 16.38
CA GLN A 385 -0.81 -5.46 15.45
C GLN A 385 -0.82 -4.49 14.26
N ALA A 386 -0.61 -3.19 14.51
CA ALA A 386 -0.45 -2.21 13.44
C ALA A 386 0.76 -2.53 12.54
N LEU A 387 1.91 -2.88 13.12
CA LEU A 387 3.10 -3.30 12.36
C LEU A 387 2.82 -4.57 11.52
N GLN A 388 2.05 -5.51 12.06
CA GLN A 388 1.66 -6.74 11.35
C GLN A 388 0.86 -6.43 10.09
N THR A 389 0.00 -5.39 10.06
CA THR A 389 -0.79 -5.04 8.86
C THR A 389 0.08 -4.68 7.66
N ALA A 390 1.33 -4.24 7.88
CA ALA A 390 2.29 -3.88 6.84
C ALA A 390 3.47 -4.88 6.72
N THR A 391 3.47 -5.99 7.45
CA THR A 391 4.59 -6.96 7.42
C THR A 391 4.09 -8.40 7.30
N LEU A 392 3.60 -8.96 8.40
CA LEU A 392 3.14 -10.35 8.52
C LEU A 392 1.89 -10.60 7.66
N ASN A 393 0.91 -9.71 7.74
CA ASN A 393 -0.38 -9.86 7.08
C ASN A 393 -0.29 -9.87 5.54
N PRO A 394 0.48 -8.99 4.87
CA PRO A 394 0.75 -9.13 3.43
C PRO A 394 1.30 -10.50 3.03
N ALA A 395 2.21 -11.06 3.84
CA ALA A 395 2.77 -12.38 3.60
C ALA A 395 1.72 -13.50 3.78
N GLN A 396 0.84 -13.38 4.78
CA GLN A 396 -0.29 -14.30 4.98
C GLN A 396 -1.28 -14.20 3.84
N PHE A 397 -1.65 -12.98 3.44
CA PHE A 397 -2.60 -12.73 2.37
C PHE A 397 -2.20 -13.38 1.05
N TYR A 398 -0.91 -13.36 0.71
CA TYR A 398 -0.37 -13.98 -0.50
C TYR A 398 0.15 -15.41 -0.31
N ASN A 399 -0.01 -16.01 0.87
CA ASN A 399 0.56 -17.33 1.22
C ASN A 399 2.09 -17.39 1.00
N LYS A 400 2.80 -16.33 1.40
CA LYS A 400 4.25 -16.12 1.21
C LYS A 400 5.00 -15.97 2.53
N LEU A 401 4.50 -16.54 3.61
CA LEU A 401 5.20 -16.54 4.91
C LEU A 401 6.57 -17.23 4.84
N ASP A 402 6.80 -18.06 3.86
CA ASP A 402 8.08 -18.68 3.55
C ASP A 402 9.05 -17.73 2.83
N GLU A 403 8.62 -16.57 2.35
CA GLU A 403 9.45 -15.62 1.63
C GLU A 403 9.70 -14.31 2.41
N TYR A 404 8.67 -13.70 3.01
CA TYR A 404 8.78 -12.39 3.69
C TYR A 404 7.83 -12.26 4.89
N GLY A 405 7.80 -11.08 5.51
CA GLY A 405 6.93 -10.75 6.65
C GLY A 405 7.52 -11.06 8.02
N THR A 406 8.58 -11.86 8.09
CA THR A 406 9.31 -12.22 9.33
C THR A 406 10.82 -12.21 9.09
N ILE A 407 11.61 -12.10 10.16
CA ILE A 407 13.07 -12.23 10.11
C ILE A 407 13.46 -13.65 10.54
N GLN A 408 13.62 -14.52 9.53
CA GLN A 408 13.98 -15.92 9.70
C GLN A 408 14.94 -16.38 8.60
N ALA A 409 15.77 -17.39 8.87
CA ALA A 409 16.64 -17.97 7.86
C ALA A 409 15.84 -18.50 6.66
N GLY A 410 16.36 -18.30 5.44
CA GLY A 410 15.73 -18.62 4.18
C GLY A 410 14.83 -17.52 3.62
N ARG A 411 14.38 -16.55 4.42
CA ARG A 411 13.51 -15.44 3.99
C ARG A 411 14.27 -14.41 3.16
N LEU A 412 13.54 -13.62 2.40
CA LEU A 412 14.07 -12.47 1.67
C LEU A 412 14.65 -11.43 2.64
N ALA A 413 15.78 -10.86 2.27
CA ALA A 413 16.44 -9.82 3.04
C ALA A 413 15.90 -8.44 2.66
N ASP A 414 14.62 -8.22 2.93
CA ASP A 414 13.92 -6.95 2.90
C ASP A 414 13.71 -6.51 4.34
N LEU A 415 14.56 -5.61 4.86
CA LEU A 415 14.67 -5.30 6.29
C LEU A 415 14.84 -3.80 6.53
N LEU A 416 14.39 -3.35 7.71
CA LEU A 416 14.61 -1.96 8.18
C LEU A 416 15.37 -1.98 9.50
N LEU A 417 16.36 -1.11 9.59
CA LEU A 417 17.03 -0.78 10.85
C LEU A 417 16.46 0.55 11.36
N LEU A 418 15.91 0.51 12.58
CA LEU A 418 15.22 1.64 13.22
C LEU A 418 15.98 2.09 14.47
N LYS A 419 16.10 3.40 14.66
CA LYS A 419 16.73 3.98 15.85
C LYS A 419 15.94 3.73 17.13
N ALA A 420 14.60 3.74 17.04
CA ALA A 420 13.68 3.63 18.17
C ALA A 420 12.73 2.43 18.02
N ASN A 421 12.17 1.98 19.15
CA ASN A 421 11.32 0.79 19.21
C ASN A 421 9.90 1.06 18.65
N PRO A 422 9.50 0.45 17.52
CA PRO A 422 8.17 0.62 16.96
C PRO A 422 7.07 -0.06 17.79
N LEU A 423 7.42 -0.97 18.72
CA LEU A 423 6.44 -1.61 19.60
C LEU A 423 6.08 -0.76 20.81
N THR A 424 6.86 0.28 21.12
CA THR A 424 6.50 1.27 22.17
C THR A 424 5.73 2.45 21.61
N ASP A 425 6.01 2.82 20.37
CA ASP A 425 5.31 3.84 19.61
C ASP A 425 5.45 3.52 18.12
N ILE A 426 4.34 3.31 17.45
CA ILE A 426 4.34 2.94 16.02
C ILE A 426 4.93 4.05 15.12
N ALA A 427 4.90 5.32 15.55
CA ALA A 427 5.55 6.43 14.85
C ALA A 427 7.06 6.22 14.69
N ASN A 428 7.68 5.39 15.53
CA ASN A 428 9.09 5.01 15.45
C ASN A 428 9.45 4.20 14.19
N THR A 429 8.46 3.70 13.43
CA THR A 429 8.71 3.13 12.08
C THR A 429 9.33 4.14 11.13
N ARG A 430 9.20 5.46 11.38
CA ARG A 430 9.87 6.55 10.64
C ARG A 430 11.33 6.74 11.03
N SER A 431 11.81 6.18 12.15
CA SER A 431 13.18 6.37 12.67
C SER A 431 14.24 5.54 11.93
N ILE A 432 14.11 5.44 10.60
CA ILE A 432 14.91 4.58 9.71
C ILE A 432 16.35 5.08 9.65
N THR A 433 17.29 4.19 9.97
CA THR A 433 18.74 4.43 9.87
C THR A 433 19.37 3.63 8.72
N ALA A 434 18.75 2.53 8.31
CA ALA A 434 19.13 1.79 7.11
C ALA A 434 17.93 1.03 6.53
N VAL A 435 17.98 0.79 5.23
CA VAL A 435 17.07 -0.10 4.50
C VAL A 435 17.90 -1.18 3.83
N ILE A 436 17.48 -2.41 3.96
CA ILE A 436 17.95 -3.51 3.13
C ILE A 436 16.78 -3.87 2.21
N ALA A 437 16.98 -3.69 0.91
CA ALA A 437 15.98 -3.99 -0.11
C ALA A 437 16.58 -4.99 -1.10
N ASP A 438 15.97 -6.15 -1.18
CA ASP A 438 16.45 -7.28 -1.99
C ASP A 438 17.95 -7.58 -1.74
N GLY A 439 18.33 -7.61 -0.45
CA GLY A 439 19.71 -7.84 0.02
C GLY A 439 20.65 -6.63 -0.13
N ARG A 440 20.26 -5.57 -0.82
CA ARG A 440 21.08 -4.35 -1.00
C ARG A 440 20.97 -3.44 0.20
N TYR A 441 22.10 -3.19 0.85
CA TYR A 441 22.19 -2.30 2.00
C TYR A 441 22.28 -0.83 1.60
N LEU A 442 21.35 -0.04 2.09
CA LEU A 442 21.31 1.41 1.98
C LEU A 442 21.55 2.01 3.38
N SER A 443 22.72 2.61 3.57
CA SER A 443 23.06 3.28 4.82
C SER A 443 22.26 4.56 5.03
N GLN A 444 22.32 5.13 6.24
CA GLN A 444 21.76 6.47 6.53
C GLN A 444 22.27 7.53 5.55
N GLY A 445 23.57 7.46 5.18
CA GLY A 445 24.15 8.36 4.19
C GLY A 445 23.57 8.18 2.79
N ASP A 446 23.32 6.93 2.38
CA ASP A 446 22.69 6.61 1.10
C ASP A 446 21.24 7.11 1.07
N LEU A 447 20.49 6.87 2.15
CA LEU A 447 19.11 7.36 2.29
C LEU A 447 19.05 8.89 2.27
N ASN A 448 19.97 9.58 2.92
CA ASN A 448 20.02 11.04 2.90
C ASN A 448 20.32 11.56 1.48
N ARG A 449 21.25 10.95 0.73
CA ARG A 449 21.51 11.30 -0.67
C ARG A 449 20.31 11.04 -1.56
N LEU A 450 19.65 9.89 -1.37
CA LEU A 450 18.43 9.53 -2.10
C LEU A 450 17.32 10.57 -1.84
N ARG A 451 17.00 10.84 -0.57
CA ARG A 451 16.00 11.84 -0.18
C ARG A 451 16.30 13.22 -0.74
N SER A 452 17.58 13.66 -0.71
CA SER A 452 17.98 14.95 -1.31
C SER A 452 17.79 14.98 -2.83
N ARG A 453 18.03 13.86 -3.52
CA ARG A 453 17.74 13.73 -4.96
C ARG A 453 16.24 13.80 -5.23
N LEU A 454 15.43 13.07 -4.45
CA LEU A 454 13.98 13.02 -4.62
C LEU A 454 13.31 14.39 -4.39
N ARG A 455 13.76 15.18 -3.41
CA ARG A 455 13.33 16.58 -3.23
C ARG A 455 13.59 17.42 -4.47
N ARG A 456 14.78 17.31 -5.07
CA ARG A 456 15.08 18.04 -6.32
C ARG A 456 14.21 17.54 -7.49
N SER A 457 13.99 16.24 -7.61
CA SER A 457 13.09 15.67 -8.64
C SER A 457 11.66 16.19 -8.48
N ALA A 458 11.14 16.27 -7.24
CA ALA A 458 9.82 16.79 -6.95
C ALA A 458 9.64 18.24 -7.40
N VAL A 459 10.67 19.08 -7.23
CA VAL A 459 10.66 20.50 -7.67
C VAL A 459 10.66 20.61 -9.21
N MET A 460 11.27 19.66 -9.93
CA MET A 460 11.38 19.70 -11.40
C MET A 460 10.15 19.14 -12.11
N LYS A 461 9.25 18.51 -11.39
CA LYS A 461 8.01 17.87 -11.88
C LYS A 461 6.78 18.67 -11.49
#